data_118305cb2945e324e011aaf1741fd959
#
_entry.id   118305cb2945e324e011aaf1741fd959
#
_cell.length_a   1.000
_cell.length_b   1.000
_cell.length_c   1.000
_cell.angle_alpha   90.00
_cell.angle_beta   90.00
_cell.angle_gamma   90.00
#
_symmetry.space_group_name_H-M   'P 1'
#
loop_
_entity.id
_entity.type
_entity.pdbx_description
1 polymer ?
#
loop_
_entity_poly.entity_id
_entity_poly.type
_entity_poly.pdbx_seq_one_letter_code
_entity_poly.pdbx_strand_id
1 'polypeptide(L)'
;MNPSNDHIDISKESTQTNKLHFAARNRIEELRETINYHNRLYYERNSPIITDEAWDALFDELKQLEIKHQEFLTDDSPTQQVGLPPRKPFSVIEHRIPMLSLSNAFDADGIRTWHKKTAELTRRNNFAMVTEPKIDGLAISLIYENGELARASTRGDGTHGEDVTENVRTITSVPKYLAKNSPNTLEVRGEIYMSRDGFDRLNTEIEENNLILQRSGQKAKRLFANPRNAAAGAVRQLDPAVTASRPLAISVYQLAWADETVPSTHWKTLKWL
;
A
#
# COMPACT_ATOMS: atom_id res chain seq x y z
N MET A 1 17.14 63.30 -27.66
CA MET A 1 16.36 62.08 -27.43
C MET A 1 17.30 60.91 -27.61
N ASN A 2 17.77 60.33 -26.49
CA ASN A 2 18.59 59.16 -26.48
C ASN A 2 17.70 57.93 -26.26
N PRO A 3 17.74 56.89 -27.08
CA PRO A 3 17.05 55.65 -26.78
C PRO A 3 17.93 54.84 -25.78
N SER A 4 17.39 54.65 -24.59
CA SER A 4 17.93 53.73 -23.58
C SER A 4 17.99 52.31 -24.14
N ASN A 5 19.19 51.78 -24.28
CA ASN A 5 19.48 50.38 -24.58
C ASN A 5 19.23 49.55 -23.31
N ASP A 6 18.01 49.00 -23.19
CA ASP A 6 17.75 47.88 -22.26
C ASP A 6 18.29 46.60 -22.93
N HIS A 7 19.59 46.34 -22.82
CA HIS A 7 20.15 45.02 -23.06
C HIS A 7 19.77 44.12 -21.86
N ILE A 8 18.65 43.45 -21.97
CA ILE A 8 18.31 42.32 -21.10
C ILE A 8 19.46 41.32 -21.21
N ASP A 9 20.14 41.07 -20.10
CA ASP A 9 21.33 40.20 -20.01
C ASP A 9 20.92 38.72 -20.08
N ILE A 10 20.63 38.23 -21.29
CA ILE A 10 20.19 36.87 -21.64
C ILE A 10 21.17 35.79 -21.09
N SER A 11 22.44 36.18 -20.86
CA SER A 11 23.48 35.26 -20.37
C SER A 11 23.29 34.92 -18.87
N LYS A 12 22.79 35.84 -18.07
CA LYS A 12 22.51 35.65 -16.65
C LYS A 12 21.25 34.82 -16.42
N GLU A 13 20.19 35.03 -17.21
CA GLU A 13 18.97 34.24 -17.15
C GLU A 13 19.23 32.77 -17.52
N SER A 14 19.99 32.51 -18.58
CA SER A 14 20.33 31.13 -18.98
C SER A 14 21.17 30.40 -17.93
N THR A 15 22.09 31.11 -17.26
CA THR A 15 22.94 30.55 -16.18
C THR A 15 22.09 30.27 -14.93
N GLN A 16 21.12 31.11 -14.60
CA GLN A 16 20.23 30.93 -13.46
C GLN A 16 19.23 29.80 -13.68
N THR A 17 18.68 29.70 -14.89
CA THR A 17 17.80 28.59 -15.31
C THR A 17 18.52 27.25 -15.24
N ASN A 18 19.75 27.16 -15.75
CA ASN A 18 20.57 25.96 -15.67
C ASN A 18 20.90 25.54 -14.23
N LYS A 19 21.15 26.49 -13.32
CA LYS A 19 21.38 26.19 -11.90
C LYS A 19 20.12 25.65 -11.21
N LEU A 20 18.94 26.22 -11.50
CA LEU A 20 17.67 25.75 -10.94
C LEU A 20 17.32 24.35 -11.46
N HIS A 21 17.56 24.10 -12.74
CA HIS A 21 17.34 22.80 -13.37
C HIS A 21 18.24 21.70 -12.77
N PHE A 22 19.52 22.02 -12.55
CA PHE A 22 20.45 21.12 -11.90
C PHE A 22 20.09 20.85 -10.43
N ALA A 23 19.66 21.88 -9.69
CA ALA A 23 19.20 21.72 -8.31
C ALA A 23 17.93 20.84 -8.22
N ALA A 24 16.96 21.02 -9.12
CA ALA A 24 15.75 20.21 -9.19
C ALA A 24 16.09 18.74 -9.48
N ARG A 25 16.97 18.46 -10.43
CA ARG A 25 17.44 17.11 -10.74
C ARG A 25 18.06 16.43 -9.52
N ASN A 26 19.01 17.09 -8.86
CA ASN A 26 19.66 16.53 -7.69
C ASN A 26 18.66 16.26 -6.55
N ARG A 27 17.70 17.15 -6.37
CA ARG A 27 16.65 16.96 -5.35
C ARG A 27 15.74 15.78 -5.66
N ILE A 28 15.36 15.58 -6.93
CA ILE A 28 14.58 14.41 -7.39
C ILE A 28 15.36 13.12 -7.11
N GLU A 29 16.65 13.06 -7.46
CA GLU A 29 17.50 11.89 -7.22
C GLU A 29 17.61 11.58 -5.71
N GLU A 30 17.87 12.59 -4.88
CA GLU A 30 17.92 12.46 -3.40
C GLU A 30 16.59 11.95 -2.82
N LEU A 31 15.46 12.49 -3.26
CA LEU A 31 14.14 12.07 -2.81
C LEU A 31 13.83 10.62 -3.20
N ARG A 32 14.15 10.21 -4.42
CA ARG A 32 13.99 8.82 -4.87
C ARG A 32 14.81 7.85 -4.03
N GLU A 33 16.06 8.16 -3.76
CA GLU A 33 16.92 7.33 -2.91
C GLU A 33 16.36 7.24 -1.48
N THR A 34 15.95 8.37 -0.91
CA THR A 34 15.39 8.45 0.44
C THR A 34 14.07 7.66 0.54
N ILE A 35 13.14 7.88 -0.38
CA ILE A 35 11.86 7.16 -0.41
C ILE A 35 12.08 5.66 -0.60
N ASN A 36 12.95 5.25 -1.53
CA ASN A 36 13.28 3.84 -1.73
C ASN A 36 13.94 3.20 -0.50
N TYR A 37 14.77 3.93 0.23
CA TYR A 37 15.32 3.47 1.50
C TYR A 37 14.23 3.23 2.54
N HIS A 38 13.30 4.18 2.73
CA HIS A 38 12.19 4.05 3.67
C HIS A 38 11.20 2.98 3.24
N ASN A 39 10.93 2.82 1.94
CA ASN A 39 10.12 1.74 1.40
C ASN A 39 10.70 0.36 1.76
N ARG A 40 12.02 0.18 1.62
CA ARG A 40 12.67 -1.07 2.05
C ARG A 40 12.54 -1.33 3.55
N LEU A 41 12.71 -0.30 4.38
CA LEU A 41 12.52 -0.44 5.83
C LEU A 41 11.07 -0.80 6.17
N TYR A 42 10.13 -0.18 5.49
CA TYR A 42 8.70 -0.37 5.70
C TYR A 42 8.21 -1.75 5.20
N TYR A 43 8.42 -2.02 3.89
CA TYR A 43 7.87 -3.23 3.26
C TYR A 43 8.70 -4.49 3.50
N GLU A 44 10.04 -4.38 3.58
CA GLU A 44 10.89 -5.55 3.73
C GLU A 44 11.21 -5.87 5.18
N ARG A 45 11.47 -4.85 6.00
CA ARG A 45 11.94 -5.06 7.37
C ARG A 45 10.87 -4.88 8.42
N ASN A 46 9.65 -4.43 8.04
CA ASN A 46 8.56 -4.05 8.95
C ASN A 46 9.06 -3.17 10.11
N SER A 47 9.95 -2.23 9.81
CA SER A 47 10.69 -1.42 10.78
C SER A 47 10.89 0.00 10.26
N PRO A 48 9.80 0.75 10.06
CA PRO A 48 9.89 2.16 9.67
C PRO A 48 10.62 2.96 10.75
N ILE A 49 11.35 3.98 10.32
CA ILE A 49 12.08 4.93 11.18
C ILE A 49 11.58 6.36 11.02
N ILE A 50 10.60 6.59 10.14
CA ILE A 50 9.86 7.85 10.00
C ILE A 50 8.38 7.57 10.13
N THR A 51 7.58 8.61 10.43
CA THR A 51 6.12 8.52 10.46
C THR A 51 5.54 8.48 9.05
N ASP A 52 4.28 8.03 8.93
CA ASP A 52 3.59 8.00 7.63
C ASP A 52 3.44 9.42 7.06
N GLU A 53 3.19 10.44 7.91
CA GLU A 53 3.10 11.84 7.50
C GLU A 53 4.44 12.36 6.95
N ALA A 54 5.57 11.96 7.55
CA ALA A 54 6.89 12.35 7.07
C ALA A 54 7.21 11.68 5.72
N TRP A 55 6.79 10.43 5.55
CA TRP A 55 6.93 9.73 4.28
C TRP A 55 6.04 10.36 3.18
N ASP A 56 4.77 10.66 3.51
CA ASP A 56 3.83 11.33 2.60
C ASP A 56 4.38 12.68 2.13
N ALA A 57 5.01 13.46 3.02
CA ALA A 57 5.62 14.74 2.67
C ALA A 57 6.77 14.59 1.66
N LEU A 58 7.64 13.59 1.84
CA LEU A 58 8.72 13.29 0.88
C LEU A 58 8.16 12.85 -0.49
N PHE A 59 7.12 12.02 -0.47
CA PHE A 59 6.48 11.51 -1.67
C PHE A 59 5.77 12.62 -2.45
N ASP A 60 5.05 13.52 -1.76
CA ASP A 60 4.39 14.65 -2.39
C ASP A 60 5.39 15.65 -2.96
N GLU A 61 6.51 15.93 -2.27
CA GLU A 61 7.60 16.77 -2.79
C GLU A 61 8.16 16.20 -4.09
N LEU A 62 8.48 14.89 -4.11
CA LEU A 62 8.96 14.22 -5.32
C LEU A 62 7.95 14.35 -6.46
N LYS A 63 6.69 14.06 -6.19
CA LYS A 63 5.60 14.13 -7.17
C LYS A 63 5.44 15.52 -7.77
N GLN A 64 5.51 16.58 -6.96
CA GLN A 64 5.43 17.96 -7.44
C GLN A 64 6.64 18.35 -8.29
N LEU A 65 7.83 17.90 -7.91
CA LEU A 65 9.03 18.14 -8.71
C LEU A 65 8.98 17.41 -10.05
N GLU A 66 8.52 16.17 -10.10
CA GLU A 66 8.38 15.39 -11.33
C GLU A 66 7.28 15.94 -12.26
N ILE A 67 6.18 16.48 -11.71
CA ILE A 67 5.16 17.19 -12.50
C ILE A 67 5.74 18.45 -13.13
N LYS A 68 6.57 19.18 -12.40
CA LYS A 68 7.20 20.44 -12.88
C LYS A 68 8.35 20.18 -13.86
N HIS A 69 9.02 19.05 -13.72
CA HIS A 69 10.23 18.67 -14.46
C HIS A 69 10.04 17.29 -15.09
N GLN A 70 9.07 17.19 -16.00
CA GLN A 70 8.69 15.92 -16.65
C GLN A 70 9.84 15.22 -17.38
N GLU A 71 10.87 15.97 -17.80
CA GLU A 71 12.09 15.45 -18.41
C GLU A 71 12.93 14.58 -17.48
N PHE A 72 12.71 14.66 -16.16
CA PHE A 72 13.37 13.81 -15.17
C PHE A 72 12.49 12.65 -14.70
N LEU A 73 11.23 12.56 -15.12
CA LEU A 73 10.35 11.44 -14.78
C LEU A 73 10.88 10.15 -15.44
N THR A 74 11.01 9.08 -14.63
CA THR A 74 11.43 7.76 -15.09
C THR A 74 10.45 6.70 -14.62
N ASP A 75 10.34 5.59 -15.34
CA ASP A 75 9.41 4.50 -15.03
C ASP A 75 9.73 3.81 -13.70
N ASP A 76 10.97 3.90 -13.22
CA ASP A 76 11.44 3.36 -11.95
C ASP A 76 11.27 4.31 -10.76
N SER A 77 10.73 5.52 -10.99
CA SER A 77 10.42 6.44 -9.89
C SER A 77 9.43 5.83 -8.91
N PRO A 78 9.61 6.04 -7.58
CA PRO A 78 8.62 5.64 -6.58
C PRO A 78 7.21 6.18 -6.85
N THR A 79 7.07 7.30 -7.56
CA THR A 79 5.76 7.87 -7.94
C THR A 79 5.05 7.08 -9.04
N GLN A 80 5.78 6.25 -9.79
CA GLN A 80 5.28 5.42 -10.89
C GLN A 80 5.09 3.96 -10.47
N GLN A 81 5.57 3.57 -9.28
CA GLN A 81 5.52 2.20 -8.79
C GLN A 81 4.53 2.05 -7.63
N VAL A 82 3.96 0.86 -7.49
CA VAL A 82 3.08 0.48 -6.37
C VAL A 82 3.78 -0.61 -5.56
N GLY A 83 4.18 -0.31 -4.32
CA GLY A 83 4.79 -1.29 -3.43
C GLY A 83 6.19 -1.74 -3.85
N LEU A 84 6.56 -2.96 -3.48
CA LEU A 84 7.84 -3.59 -3.82
C LEU A 84 7.60 -4.95 -4.48
N PRO A 85 8.54 -5.43 -5.34
CA PRO A 85 8.49 -6.77 -5.90
C PRO A 85 8.39 -7.86 -4.82
N PRO A 86 7.76 -9.01 -5.13
CA PRO A 86 7.66 -10.14 -4.22
C PRO A 86 9.01 -10.63 -3.74
N ARG A 87 9.06 -11.09 -2.48
CA ARG A 87 10.30 -11.58 -1.87
C ARG A 87 10.56 -13.04 -2.22
N LYS A 88 11.80 -13.42 -2.32
CA LYS A 88 12.22 -14.80 -2.12
C LYS A 88 12.16 -15.10 -0.60
N PRO A 89 11.67 -16.27 -0.13
CA PRO A 89 11.42 -17.52 -0.88
C PRO A 89 9.95 -17.73 -1.30
N PHE A 90 9.05 -16.76 -1.17
CA PHE A 90 7.66 -16.97 -1.59
C PHE A 90 7.56 -17.13 -3.11
N SER A 91 6.66 -17.99 -3.56
CA SER A 91 6.27 -18.04 -4.96
C SER A 91 5.51 -16.77 -5.33
N VAL A 92 5.52 -16.45 -6.63
CA VAL A 92 4.93 -15.22 -7.16
C VAL A 92 3.61 -15.56 -7.83
N ILE A 93 2.57 -14.78 -7.54
CA ILE A 93 1.27 -14.84 -8.18
C ILE A 93 1.05 -13.55 -8.96
N GLU A 94 0.76 -13.67 -10.25
CA GLU A 94 0.34 -12.55 -11.08
C GLU A 94 -1.13 -12.22 -10.81
N HIS A 95 -1.45 -10.94 -10.59
CA HIS A 95 -2.81 -10.46 -10.40
C HIS A 95 -3.54 -10.36 -11.74
N ARG A 96 -4.71 -11.00 -11.86
CA ARG A 96 -5.58 -10.88 -13.04
C ARG A 96 -5.96 -9.44 -13.34
N ILE A 97 -6.22 -8.66 -12.29
CA ILE A 97 -6.48 -7.22 -12.34
C ILE A 97 -5.48 -6.55 -11.41
N PRO A 98 -4.73 -5.52 -11.85
CA PRO A 98 -3.76 -4.84 -11.00
C PRO A 98 -4.34 -4.35 -9.67
N MET A 99 -3.59 -4.49 -8.58
CA MET A 99 -3.93 -3.96 -7.25
C MET A 99 -3.37 -2.55 -7.13
N LEU A 100 -4.19 -1.57 -7.48
CA LEU A 100 -3.80 -0.16 -7.50
C LEU A 100 -3.67 0.43 -6.10
N SER A 101 -2.98 1.57 -6.02
CA SER A 101 -2.91 2.40 -4.83
C SER A 101 -4.03 3.44 -4.81
N LEU A 102 -4.31 4.01 -3.63
CA LEU A 102 -5.26 5.11 -3.47
C LEU A 102 -4.51 6.44 -3.41
N SER A 103 -5.11 7.50 -3.97
CA SER A 103 -4.62 8.85 -3.79
C SER A 103 -5.04 9.40 -2.43
N ASN A 104 -4.20 10.23 -1.82
CA ASN A 104 -4.52 10.91 -0.57
C ASN A 104 -5.23 12.25 -0.82
N ALA A 105 -6.12 12.61 0.10
CA ALA A 105 -6.66 13.95 0.22
C ALA A 105 -6.62 14.33 1.71
N PHE A 106 -5.90 15.39 2.05
CA PHE A 106 -5.64 15.79 3.45
C PHE A 106 -6.62 16.84 3.95
N ASP A 107 -7.36 17.48 3.05
CA ASP A 107 -8.28 18.56 3.36
C ASP A 107 -9.52 18.58 2.44
N ALA A 108 -10.40 19.52 2.69
CA ALA A 108 -11.63 19.69 1.91
C ALA A 108 -11.36 20.04 0.44
N ASP A 109 -10.28 20.73 0.14
CA ASP A 109 -9.95 21.14 -1.25
C ASP A 109 -9.39 19.95 -2.04
N GLY A 110 -8.63 19.06 -1.41
CA GLY A 110 -8.25 17.78 -1.98
C GLY A 110 -9.46 16.93 -2.36
N ILE A 111 -10.48 16.85 -1.49
CA ILE A 111 -11.73 16.13 -1.78
C ILE A 111 -12.52 16.80 -2.92
N ARG A 112 -12.62 18.12 -2.96
CA ARG A 112 -13.26 18.84 -4.06
C ARG A 112 -12.56 18.61 -5.39
N THR A 113 -11.23 18.62 -5.38
CA THR A 113 -10.41 18.33 -6.57
C THR A 113 -10.61 16.89 -7.05
N TRP A 114 -10.61 15.92 -6.13
CA TRP A 114 -10.93 14.54 -6.46
C TRP A 114 -12.33 14.38 -7.04
N HIS A 115 -13.35 15.03 -6.44
CA HIS A 115 -14.72 14.98 -6.92
C HIS A 115 -14.84 15.56 -8.34
N LYS A 116 -14.22 16.73 -8.60
CA LYS A 116 -14.20 17.34 -9.92
C LYS A 116 -13.57 16.41 -10.97
N LYS A 117 -12.40 15.85 -10.68
CA LYS A 117 -11.72 14.88 -11.55
C LYS A 117 -12.58 13.65 -11.82
N THR A 118 -13.25 13.13 -10.80
CA THR A 118 -14.15 11.98 -10.94
C THR A 118 -15.37 12.32 -11.81
N ALA A 119 -15.97 13.52 -11.64
CA ALA A 119 -17.07 13.99 -12.47
C ALA A 119 -16.66 14.10 -13.95
N GLU A 120 -15.47 14.64 -14.23
CA GLU A 120 -14.91 14.74 -15.58
C GLU A 120 -14.70 13.36 -16.21
N LEU A 121 -14.07 12.42 -15.49
CA LEU A 121 -13.79 11.05 -15.95
C LEU A 121 -15.08 10.25 -16.21
N THR A 122 -16.06 10.36 -15.33
CA THR A 122 -17.34 9.65 -15.45
C THR A 122 -18.35 10.37 -16.34
N ARG A 123 -18.09 11.63 -16.73
CA ARG A 123 -19.02 12.54 -17.42
C ARG A 123 -20.35 12.69 -16.66
N ARG A 124 -20.29 12.68 -15.33
CA ARG A 124 -21.46 12.82 -14.43
C ARG A 124 -21.16 13.85 -13.36
N ASN A 125 -21.99 14.87 -13.24
CA ASN A 125 -21.87 15.91 -12.20
C ASN A 125 -22.45 15.47 -10.85
N ASN A 126 -23.32 14.47 -10.86
CA ASN A 126 -23.93 13.90 -9.66
C ASN A 126 -23.79 12.36 -9.68
N PHE A 127 -23.19 11.83 -8.64
CA PHE A 127 -23.01 10.39 -8.45
C PHE A 127 -23.02 10.06 -6.95
N ALA A 128 -23.61 8.92 -6.61
CA ALA A 128 -23.58 8.42 -5.23
C ALA A 128 -22.18 7.91 -4.86
N MET A 129 -21.77 8.18 -3.63
CA MET A 129 -20.50 7.75 -3.06
C MET A 129 -20.74 6.84 -1.85
N VAL A 130 -19.80 5.92 -1.62
CA VAL A 130 -19.71 5.13 -0.39
C VAL A 130 -18.47 5.58 0.35
N THR A 131 -18.61 5.82 1.65
CA THR A 131 -17.49 6.11 2.55
C THR A 131 -17.23 4.90 3.43
N GLU A 132 -15.97 4.51 3.53
CA GLU A 132 -15.53 3.33 4.27
C GLU A 132 -14.31 3.68 5.11
N PRO A 133 -14.13 3.04 6.28
CA PRO A 133 -12.86 3.13 6.99
C PRO A 133 -11.73 2.55 6.14
N LYS A 134 -10.61 3.28 6.03
CA LYS A 134 -9.39 2.73 5.45
C LYS A 134 -8.68 1.90 6.50
N ILE A 135 -8.93 0.60 6.49
CA ILE A 135 -8.26 -0.32 7.41
C ILE A 135 -6.76 -0.35 7.12
N ASP A 136 -5.98 -0.33 8.17
CA ASP A 136 -4.53 -0.33 8.10
C ASP A 136 -3.96 -1.72 8.46
N GLY A 137 -3.39 -2.39 7.46
CA GLY A 137 -2.89 -3.75 7.59
C GLY A 137 -2.04 -4.18 6.38
N LEU A 138 -2.29 -5.37 5.87
CA LEU A 138 -1.68 -5.93 4.67
C LEU A 138 -2.76 -6.19 3.62
N ALA A 139 -2.68 -5.49 2.50
CA ALA A 139 -3.59 -5.71 1.38
C ALA A 139 -3.42 -7.12 0.79
N ILE A 140 -4.55 -7.80 0.59
CA ILE A 140 -4.62 -9.19 0.16
C ILE A 140 -5.63 -9.37 -0.97
N SER A 141 -5.31 -10.20 -1.95
CA SER A 141 -6.25 -10.78 -2.91
C SER A 141 -6.55 -12.22 -2.50
N LEU A 142 -7.83 -12.58 -2.43
CA LEU A 142 -8.31 -13.93 -2.17
C LEU A 142 -9.05 -14.44 -3.40
N ILE A 143 -8.63 -15.59 -3.92
CA ILE A 143 -9.25 -16.25 -5.06
C ILE A 143 -9.91 -17.54 -4.57
N TYR A 144 -11.21 -17.63 -4.78
CA TYR A 144 -12.01 -18.82 -4.52
C TYR A 144 -12.34 -19.51 -5.83
N GLU A 145 -12.19 -20.82 -5.85
CA GLU A 145 -12.55 -21.69 -6.97
C GLU A 145 -13.48 -22.80 -6.45
N ASN A 146 -14.64 -22.97 -7.07
CA ASN A 146 -15.66 -23.92 -6.63
C ASN A 146 -16.07 -23.78 -5.16
N GLY A 147 -16.07 -22.53 -4.66
CA GLY A 147 -16.40 -22.21 -3.29
C GLY A 147 -15.28 -22.45 -2.27
N GLU A 148 -14.09 -22.91 -2.66
CA GLU A 148 -12.94 -23.14 -1.78
C GLU A 148 -11.87 -22.07 -2.00
N LEU A 149 -11.21 -21.61 -0.93
CA LEU A 149 -10.07 -20.69 -1.01
C LEU A 149 -8.90 -21.38 -1.72
N ALA A 150 -8.75 -21.08 -3.01
CA ALA A 150 -7.71 -21.65 -3.86
C ALA A 150 -6.37 -20.93 -3.66
N ARG A 151 -6.37 -19.58 -3.67
CA ARG A 151 -5.15 -18.77 -3.59
C ARG A 151 -5.37 -17.51 -2.78
N ALA A 152 -4.30 -17.09 -2.07
CA ALA A 152 -4.20 -15.81 -1.41
C ALA A 152 -2.84 -15.17 -1.71
N SER A 153 -2.83 -13.92 -2.17
CA SER A 153 -1.59 -13.21 -2.51
C SER A 153 -1.55 -11.80 -1.95
N THR A 154 -0.37 -11.35 -1.55
CA THR A 154 -0.15 -9.95 -1.16
C THR A 154 -0.28 -9.04 -2.37
N ARG A 155 -0.42 -7.72 -2.15
CA ARG A 155 -0.44 -6.75 -3.25
C ARG A 155 0.87 -6.75 -4.06
N GLY A 156 2.02 -6.93 -3.39
CA GLY A 156 3.32 -6.84 -4.01
C GLY A 156 3.56 -5.50 -4.70
N ASP A 157 3.99 -5.54 -5.96
CA ASP A 157 4.18 -4.37 -6.84
C ASP A 157 2.88 -3.92 -7.56
N GLY A 158 1.75 -4.52 -7.21
CA GLY A 158 0.46 -4.25 -7.84
C GLY A 158 0.12 -5.15 -9.02
N THR A 159 1.10 -5.76 -9.66
CA THR A 159 0.94 -6.76 -10.73
C THR A 159 1.30 -8.16 -10.28
N HIS A 160 2.25 -8.28 -9.35
CA HIS A 160 2.72 -9.55 -8.80
C HIS A 160 2.75 -9.50 -7.28
N GLY A 161 2.17 -10.49 -6.62
CA GLY A 161 2.15 -10.64 -5.17
C GLY A 161 2.86 -11.89 -4.67
N GLU A 162 3.19 -11.93 -3.39
CA GLU A 162 3.70 -13.11 -2.70
C GLU A 162 2.56 -14.09 -2.46
N ASP A 163 2.74 -15.37 -2.79
CA ASP A 163 1.81 -16.44 -2.42
C ASP A 163 1.87 -16.68 -0.90
N VAL A 164 0.80 -16.34 -0.22
CA VAL A 164 0.63 -16.51 1.22
C VAL A 164 -0.57 -17.39 1.56
N THR A 165 -0.99 -18.23 0.62
CA THR A 165 -2.20 -19.06 0.72
C THR A 165 -2.23 -19.88 2.01
N GLU A 166 -1.17 -20.62 2.31
CA GLU A 166 -1.12 -21.47 3.50
C GLU A 166 -1.20 -20.67 4.79
N ASN A 167 -0.57 -19.48 4.83
CA ASN A 167 -0.64 -18.57 5.97
C ASN A 167 -2.06 -18.03 6.15
N VAL A 168 -2.69 -17.57 5.08
CA VAL A 168 -4.04 -16.99 5.11
C VAL A 168 -5.09 -18.03 5.49
N ARG A 169 -4.94 -19.27 5.07
CA ARG A 169 -5.82 -20.39 5.48
C ARG A 169 -5.85 -20.61 6.99
N THR A 170 -4.84 -20.18 7.74
CA THR A 170 -4.82 -20.30 9.20
C THR A 170 -5.62 -19.21 9.91
N ILE A 171 -5.95 -18.11 9.23
CA ILE A 171 -6.67 -16.98 9.81
C ILE A 171 -8.15 -17.33 9.96
N THR A 172 -8.66 -17.36 11.17
CA THR A 172 -10.01 -17.85 11.50
C THR A 172 -11.10 -17.01 10.82
N SER A 173 -10.91 -15.69 10.65
CA SER A 173 -11.88 -14.80 10.02
C SER A 173 -11.91 -14.87 8.49
N VAL A 174 -10.97 -15.61 7.86
CA VAL A 174 -10.98 -15.84 6.42
C VAL A 174 -11.78 -17.13 6.14
N PRO A 175 -12.90 -17.04 5.41
CA PRO A 175 -13.66 -18.23 5.04
C PRO A 175 -12.82 -19.17 4.17
N LYS A 176 -12.68 -20.43 4.57
CA LYS A 176 -12.04 -21.46 3.73
C LYS A 176 -13.00 -21.94 2.65
N TYR A 177 -14.28 -21.90 2.93
CA TYR A 177 -15.38 -22.31 2.07
C TYR A 177 -16.44 -21.24 2.03
N LEU A 178 -16.94 -20.91 0.84
CA LEU A 178 -18.04 -19.99 0.61
C LEU A 178 -19.38 -20.72 0.67
N ALA A 179 -20.48 -19.97 0.70
CA ALA A 179 -21.83 -20.51 0.61
C ALA A 179 -22.07 -21.20 -0.74
N LYS A 180 -22.97 -22.20 -0.79
CA LYS A 180 -23.23 -23.02 -2.00
C LYS A 180 -23.72 -22.23 -3.22
N ASN A 181 -24.26 -21.04 -3.02
CA ASN A 181 -24.73 -20.13 -4.06
C ASN A 181 -23.71 -19.05 -4.46
N SER A 182 -22.48 -19.21 -4.07
CA SER A 182 -21.38 -18.32 -4.49
C SER A 182 -20.95 -18.64 -5.92
N PRO A 183 -20.39 -17.66 -6.66
CA PRO A 183 -19.79 -17.89 -7.98
C PRO A 183 -18.76 -19.03 -7.97
N ASN A 184 -18.63 -19.74 -9.08
CA ASN A 184 -17.61 -20.81 -9.19
C ASN A 184 -16.20 -20.23 -9.06
N THR A 185 -15.97 -19.05 -9.62
CA THR A 185 -14.71 -18.31 -9.41
C THR A 185 -15.01 -16.91 -8.89
N LEU A 186 -14.39 -16.55 -7.79
CA LEU A 186 -14.54 -15.27 -7.12
C LEU A 186 -13.17 -14.74 -6.69
N GLU A 187 -12.85 -13.51 -7.07
CA GLU A 187 -11.71 -12.77 -6.53
C GLU A 187 -12.19 -11.58 -5.70
N VAL A 188 -11.84 -11.57 -4.43
CA VAL A 188 -12.12 -10.46 -3.52
C VAL A 188 -10.84 -9.86 -2.98
N ARG A 189 -10.87 -8.57 -2.63
CA ARG A 189 -9.75 -7.87 -2.02
C ARG A 189 -10.13 -7.35 -0.66
N GLY A 190 -9.18 -7.44 0.24
CA GLY A 190 -9.36 -7.02 1.61
C GLY A 190 -8.04 -6.59 2.24
N GLU A 191 -8.13 -6.25 3.52
CA GLU A 191 -6.98 -5.94 4.36
C GLU A 191 -6.93 -6.94 5.51
N ILE A 192 -5.82 -7.68 5.63
CA ILE A 192 -5.54 -8.46 6.84
C ILE A 192 -4.92 -7.51 7.85
N TYR A 193 -5.53 -7.42 9.02
CA TYR A 193 -5.15 -6.47 10.05
C TYR A 193 -5.08 -7.12 11.43
N MET A 194 -4.48 -6.43 12.37
CA MET A 194 -4.47 -6.76 13.79
C MET A 194 -5.17 -5.65 14.56
N SER A 195 -6.11 -6.02 15.44
CA SER A 195 -6.76 -5.03 16.32
C SER A 195 -5.75 -4.43 17.30
N ARG A 196 -6.05 -3.23 17.82
CA ARG A 196 -5.19 -2.60 18.85
C ARG A 196 -5.01 -3.49 20.06
N ASP A 197 -6.10 -4.06 20.58
CA ASP A 197 -6.05 -4.98 21.73
C ASP A 197 -5.20 -6.25 21.43
N GLY A 198 -5.28 -6.77 20.19
CA GLY A 198 -4.46 -7.89 19.75
C GLY A 198 -2.99 -7.53 19.68
N PHE A 199 -2.68 -6.35 19.19
CA PHE A 199 -1.34 -5.81 19.10
C PHE A 199 -0.71 -5.58 20.48
N ASP A 200 -1.46 -4.96 21.41
CA ASP A 200 -0.99 -4.69 22.77
C ASP A 200 -0.69 -5.99 23.51
N ARG A 201 -1.60 -6.98 23.41
CA ARG A 201 -1.36 -8.31 23.98
C ARG A 201 -0.11 -8.98 23.39
N LEU A 202 0.06 -8.92 22.06
CA LEU A 202 1.23 -9.50 21.40
C LEU A 202 2.54 -8.88 21.88
N ASN A 203 2.60 -7.56 22.00
CA ASN A 203 3.80 -6.89 22.49
C ASN A 203 4.07 -7.20 23.98
N THR A 204 3.03 -7.27 24.82
CA THR A 204 3.16 -7.71 26.22
C THR A 204 3.74 -9.13 26.32
N GLU A 205 3.22 -10.06 25.52
CA GLU A 205 3.77 -11.45 25.48
C GLU A 205 5.25 -11.47 25.04
N ILE A 206 5.64 -10.62 24.10
CA ILE A 206 7.03 -10.52 23.67
C ILE A 206 7.90 -9.92 24.78
N GLU A 207 7.42 -8.93 25.52
CA GLU A 207 8.13 -8.34 26.67
C GLU A 207 8.35 -9.37 27.77
N GLU A 208 7.32 -10.12 28.15
CA GLU A 208 7.42 -11.19 29.16
C GLU A 208 8.43 -12.26 28.72
N ASN A 209 8.36 -12.70 27.47
CA ASN A 209 9.32 -13.65 26.90
C ASN A 209 10.74 -13.08 26.87
N ASN A 210 10.92 -11.78 26.62
CA ASN A 210 12.23 -11.13 26.63
C ASN A 210 12.88 -11.16 28.01
N LEU A 211 12.11 -11.04 29.08
CA LEU A 211 12.63 -11.21 30.45
C LEU A 211 13.22 -12.61 30.69
N ILE A 212 12.58 -13.65 30.13
CA ILE A 212 13.07 -15.04 30.22
C ILE A 212 14.33 -15.20 29.37
N LEU A 213 14.34 -14.68 28.13
CA LEU A 213 15.48 -14.74 27.22
C LEU A 213 16.71 -14.04 27.82
N GLN A 214 16.54 -12.87 28.41
CA GLN A 214 17.62 -12.13 29.07
C GLN A 214 18.23 -12.92 30.24
N ARG A 215 17.40 -13.57 31.08
CA ARG A 215 17.87 -14.44 32.18
C ARG A 215 18.68 -15.62 31.69
N SER A 216 18.41 -16.12 30.50
CA SER A 216 19.15 -17.19 29.85
C SER A 216 20.31 -16.73 28.95
N GLY A 217 20.65 -15.44 28.95
CA GLY A 217 21.74 -14.88 28.15
C GLY A 217 21.42 -14.80 26.64
N GLN A 218 20.16 -14.95 26.26
CA GLN A 218 19.73 -14.87 24.88
C GLN A 218 19.31 -13.44 24.49
N LYS A 219 19.38 -13.15 23.18
CA LYS A 219 19.01 -11.82 22.66
C LYS A 219 17.50 -11.60 22.73
N ALA A 220 17.09 -10.46 23.27
CA ALA A 220 15.71 -10.03 23.30
C ALA A 220 15.14 -9.88 21.87
N LYS A 221 13.87 -10.26 21.70
CA LYS A 221 13.11 -10.03 20.47
C LYS A 221 12.66 -8.57 20.40
N ARG A 222 12.64 -8.00 19.20
CA ARG A 222 12.16 -6.65 18.99
C ARG A 222 10.63 -6.61 19.06
N LEU A 223 10.09 -5.58 19.72
CA LEU A 223 8.66 -5.29 19.72
C LEU A 223 8.22 -4.76 18.35
N PHE A 224 6.97 -4.97 18.03
CA PHE A 224 6.38 -4.38 16.83
C PHE A 224 6.08 -2.89 17.06
N ALA A 225 6.33 -2.07 16.03
CA ALA A 225 6.15 -0.63 16.12
C ALA A 225 4.68 -0.20 16.02
N ASN A 226 3.87 -0.94 15.25
CA ASN A 226 2.45 -0.66 15.06
C ASN A 226 1.69 -1.93 14.64
N PRO A 227 0.34 -1.93 14.72
CA PRO A 227 -0.51 -3.07 14.34
C PRO A 227 -0.32 -3.55 12.90
N ARG A 228 -0.13 -2.60 11.95
CA ARG A 228 0.10 -2.91 10.53
C ARG A 228 1.35 -3.75 10.34
N ASN A 229 2.47 -3.35 10.93
CA ASN A 229 3.72 -4.09 10.82
C ASN A 229 3.64 -5.46 11.49
N ALA A 230 2.90 -5.56 12.60
CA ALA A 230 2.63 -6.83 13.26
C ALA A 230 1.81 -7.76 12.35
N ALA A 231 0.75 -7.26 11.70
CA ALA A 231 -0.05 -8.03 10.77
C ALA A 231 0.76 -8.45 9.52
N ALA A 232 1.44 -7.50 8.87
CA ALA A 232 2.24 -7.79 7.68
C ALA A 232 3.37 -8.78 7.97
N GLY A 233 4.05 -8.62 9.09
CA GLY A 233 5.09 -9.56 9.54
C GLY A 233 4.55 -10.94 9.89
N ALA A 234 3.34 -11.02 10.44
CA ALA A 234 2.69 -12.28 10.79
C ALA A 234 2.25 -13.09 9.55
N VAL A 235 1.71 -12.42 8.51
CA VAL A 235 1.27 -13.10 7.29
C VAL A 235 2.45 -13.59 6.44
N ARG A 236 3.58 -12.89 6.48
CA ARG A 236 4.78 -13.22 5.69
C ARG A 236 5.76 -14.15 6.45
N GLN A 237 5.26 -15.06 7.25
CA GLN A 237 6.07 -16.09 7.91
C GLN A 237 6.25 -17.31 7.00
N LEU A 238 7.42 -17.94 7.05
CA LEU A 238 7.66 -19.18 6.33
C LEU A 238 6.90 -20.36 6.93
N ASP A 239 6.67 -20.32 8.24
CA ASP A 239 5.88 -21.30 8.98
C ASP A 239 4.47 -20.76 9.22
N PRO A 240 3.43 -21.32 8.58
CA PRO A 240 2.03 -20.94 8.81
C PRO A 240 1.56 -21.05 10.27
N ALA A 241 2.20 -21.90 11.08
CA ALA A 241 1.87 -22.03 12.49
C ALA A 241 2.12 -20.72 13.26
N VAL A 242 3.12 -19.93 12.86
CA VAL A 242 3.37 -18.62 13.43
C VAL A 242 2.23 -17.65 13.08
N THR A 243 1.74 -17.68 11.85
CA THR A 243 0.56 -16.88 11.43
C THR A 243 -0.68 -17.29 12.22
N ALA A 244 -0.92 -18.58 12.40
CA ALA A 244 -2.03 -19.15 13.17
C ALA A 244 -2.06 -18.67 14.63
N SER A 245 -0.89 -18.41 15.22
CA SER A 245 -0.77 -17.94 16.61
C SER A 245 -1.07 -16.44 16.78
N ARG A 246 -1.30 -15.69 15.69
CA ARG A 246 -1.49 -14.25 15.74
C ARG A 246 -2.97 -13.86 15.68
N PRO A 247 -3.38 -12.83 16.43
CA PRO A 247 -4.78 -12.35 16.45
C PRO A 247 -5.09 -11.53 15.20
N LEU A 248 -5.08 -12.19 14.03
CA LEU A 248 -5.35 -11.57 12.74
C LEU A 248 -6.83 -11.64 12.36
N ALA A 249 -7.30 -10.62 11.67
CA ALA A 249 -8.61 -10.57 11.06
C ALA A 249 -8.55 -10.00 9.66
N ILE A 250 -9.60 -10.20 8.86
CA ILE A 250 -9.75 -9.64 7.52
C ILE A 250 -10.93 -8.69 7.44
N SER A 251 -10.77 -7.60 6.68
CA SER A 251 -11.85 -6.74 6.22
C SER A 251 -11.85 -6.72 4.70
N VAL A 252 -12.88 -7.30 4.09
CA VAL A 252 -13.04 -7.31 2.62
C VAL A 252 -13.71 -6.02 2.20
N TYR A 253 -13.13 -5.33 1.20
CA TYR A 253 -13.62 -4.04 0.73
C TYR A 253 -13.91 -4.00 -0.78
N GLN A 254 -13.52 -5.01 -1.52
CA GLN A 254 -13.68 -4.99 -2.98
C GLN A 254 -13.95 -6.39 -3.54
N LEU A 255 -14.93 -6.49 -4.43
CA LEU A 255 -15.04 -7.55 -5.40
C LEU A 255 -14.18 -7.15 -6.61
N ALA A 256 -13.13 -7.91 -6.89
CA ALA A 256 -12.25 -7.66 -8.02
C ALA A 256 -12.78 -8.33 -9.30
N TRP A 257 -13.23 -9.58 -9.19
CA TRP A 257 -13.74 -10.34 -10.32
C TRP A 257 -14.63 -11.52 -9.87
N ALA A 258 -15.59 -11.88 -10.71
CA ALA A 258 -16.38 -13.09 -10.57
C ALA A 258 -16.78 -13.60 -11.98
N ASP A 259 -17.04 -14.90 -12.12
CA ASP A 259 -17.49 -15.53 -13.36
C ASP A 259 -19.00 -15.46 -13.56
N GLU A 260 -19.73 -14.89 -12.62
CA GLU A 260 -21.18 -14.72 -12.65
C GLU A 260 -21.59 -13.25 -12.50
N THR A 261 -22.89 -12.98 -12.66
CA THR A 261 -23.46 -11.64 -12.48
C THR A 261 -23.38 -11.23 -11.02
N VAL A 262 -22.74 -10.11 -10.78
CA VAL A 262 -22.53 -9.52 -9.46
C VAL A 262 -23.32 -8.21 -9.28
N PRO A 263 -23.53 -7.73 -8.04
CA PRO A 263 -24.25 -6.49 -7.81
C PRO A 263 -23.63 -5.29 -8.55
N SER A 264 -24.49 -4.45 -9.16
CA SER A 264 -24.08 -3.35 -10.04
C SER A 264 -23.57 -2.08 -9.33
N THR A 265 -23.67 -2.00 -8.01
CA THR A 265 -23.22 -0.84 -7.23
C THR A 265 -22.34 -1.30 -6.09
N HIS A 266 -21.31 -0.49 -5.76
CA HIS A 266 -20.38 -0.80 -4.68
C HIS A 266 -21.10 -1.07 -3.35
N TRP A 267 -22.10 -0.28 -2.98
CA TRP A 267 -22.90 -0.49 -1.79
C TRP A 267 -23.61 -1.85 -1.74
N LYS A 268 -24.16 -2.29 -2.88
CA LYS A 268 -24.80 -3.61 -2.96
C LYS A 268 -23.75 -4.73 -2.92
N THR A 269 -22.58 -4.50 -3.50
CA THR A 269 -21.45 -5.45 -3.46
C THR A 269 -20.96 -5.64 -2.02
N LEU A 270 -20.77 -4.57 -1.25
CA LEU A 270 -20.36 -4.67 0.16
C LEU A 270 -21.40 -5.41 1.03
N LYS A 271 -22.68 -5.30 0.70
CA LYS A 271 -23.74 -6.07 1.39
C LYS A 271 -23.82 -7.53 0.97
N TRP A 272 -23.33 -7.82 -0.22
CA TRP A 272 -23.35 -9.18 -0.78
C TRP A 272 -22.12 -9.97 -0.32
N LEU A 273 -20.96 -9.31 -0.13
CA LEU A 273 -19.75 -9.87 0.48
C LEU A 273 -19.94 -10.16 1.97
#